data_f53559918d92587f2b890f361bb77c86
#
_entry.id   f53559918d92587f2b890f361bb77c86
#
_cell.length_a   1.000
_cell.length_b   1.000
_cell.length_c   1.000
_cell.angle_alpha   90.00
_cell.angle_beta   90.00
_cell.angle_gamma   90.00
#
_symmetry.space_group_name_H-M   'P 1'
#
loop_
_entity.id
_entity.type
_entity.pdbx_description
1 polymer ?
#
loop_
_entity_poly.entity_id
_entity_poly.type
_entity_poly.pdbx_seq_one_letter_code
_entity_poly.pdbx_strand_id
1 'polypeptide(L)'
;MNGISLSDGEWKLMNALWQNAPCTLSQLVGLLENDTGWTKSTIFVMLKRLSSKGAVEINCEGKLQLYSPLILREDATIKETESFLSRVYGGSIGLMISSMAGQKALSEKDIADLRKILEDAGKENSDD
;
A
#
# COMPACT_ATOMS: atom_id res chain seq x y z
N MET A 1 -0.57 -15.29 12.03
CA MET A 1 -0.55 -15.46 10.58
C MET A 1 0.06 -14.25 9.91
N ASN A 2 0.92 -14.51 9.05
CA ASN A 2 1.61 -13.44 8.35
C ASN A 2 0.71 -12.83 7.30
N GLY A 3 0.73 -11.54 7.20
CA GLY A 3 0.03 -10.86 6.16
C GLY A 3 0.69 -11.11 4.81
N ILE A 4 0.05 -10.61 3.79
CA ILE A 4 0.50 -10.76 2.42
C ILE A 4 1.58 -9.72 2.12
N SER A 5 2.69 -10.16 1.54
CA SER A 5 3.76 -9.26 1.11
C SER A 5 3.54 -8.88 -0.35
N LEU A 6 3.66 -7.59 -0.65
CA LEU A 6 3.46 -7.06 -2.00
C LEU A 6 4.76 -6.49 -2.55
N SER A 7 5.06 -6.81 -3.81
CA SER A 7 6.17 -6.18 -4.51
C SER A 7 5.80 -4.75 -4.90
N ASP A 8 6.77 -3.97 -5.35
CA ASP A 8 6.51 -2.58 -5.77
C ASP A 8 5.47 -2.52 -6.89
N GLY A 9 5.56 -3.41 -7.86
CA GLY A 9 4.58 -3.48 -8.94
C GLY A 9 3.21 -3.87 -8.43
N GLU A 10 3.16 -4.83 -7.52
CA GLU A 10 1.90 -5.26 -6.92
C GLU A 10 1.24 -4.15 -6.12
N TRP A 11 2.02 -3.28 -5.47
CA TRP A 11 1.49 -2.11 -4.79
C TRP A 11 0.76 -1.18 -5.75
N LYS A 12 1.33 -0.95 -6.94
CA LYS A 12 0.70 -0.10 -7.95
C LYS A 12 -0.64 -0.68 -8.39
N LEU A 13 -0.70 -1.97 -8.62
CA LEU A 13 -1.92 -2.65 -9.05
C LEU A 13 -2.96 -2.63 -7.92
N MET A 14 -2.56 -2.93 -6.70
CA MET A 14 -3.47 -2.92 -5.56
C MET A 14 -4.02 -1.51 -5.29
N ASN A 15 -3.19 -0.48 -5.44
CA ASN A 15 -3.67 0.89 -5.27
C ASN A 15 -4.76 1.24 -6.27
N ALA A 16 -4.62 0.80 -7.52
CA ALA A 16 -5.65 1.01 -8.54
C ALA A 16 -6.95 0.29 -8.15
N LEU A 17 -6.83 -0.93 -7.63
CA LEU A 17 -8.00 -1.69 -7.17
C LEU A 17 -8.66 -1.06 -5.96
N TRP A 18 -7.91 -0.64 -4.97
CA TRP A 18 -8.49 -0.02 -3.77
C TRP A 18 -9.26 1.25 -4.10
N GLN A 19 -8.85 1.98 -5.13
CA GLN A 19 -9.51 3.22 -5.52
C GLN A 19 -10.70 3.01 -6.45
N ASN A 20 -10.70 1.93 -7.23
CA ASN A 20 -11.65 1.79 -8.35
C ASN A 20 -12.43 0.48 -8.39
N ALA A 21 -12.17 -0.45 -7.49
CA ALA A 21 -12.80 -1.78 -7.54
C ALA A 21 -14.34 -1.69 -7.48
N PRO A 22 -15.04 -2.61 -8.12
CA PRO A 22 -14.49 -3.70 -8.93
C PRO A 22 -14.04 -3.21 -10.31
N CYS A 23 -13.00 -3.83 -10.86
CA CYS A 23 -12.45 -3.44 -12.16
C CYS A 23 -12.37 -4.63 -13.09
N THR A 24 -12.55 -4.37 -14.39
CA THR A 24 -12.20 -5.34 -15.43
C THR A 24 -10.71 -5.23 -15.72
N LEU A 25 -10.17 -6.22 -16.42
CA LEU A 25 -8.77 -6.19 -16.85
C LEU A 25 -8.50 -4.97 -17.74
N SER A 26 -9.41 -4.67 -18.67
CA SER A 26 -9.27 -3.52 -19.57
C SER A 26 -9.22 -2.20 -18.80
N GLN A 27 -10.05 -2.07 -17.78
CA GLN A 27 -10.04 -0.87 -16.94
C GLN A 27 -8.70 -0.70 -16.22
N LEU A 28 -8.15 -1.79 -15.70
CA LEU A 28 -6.85 -1.74 -15.02
C LEU A 28 -5.73 -1.37 -15.97
N VAL A 29 -5.75 -1.89 -17.20
CA VAL A 29 -4.78 -1.52 -18.22
C VAL A 29 -4.83 0.00 -18.44
N GLY A 30 -6.02 0.55 -18.60
CA GLY A 30 -6.17 1.99 -18.80
C GLY A 30 -5.69 2.83 -17.64
N LEU A 31 -5.99 2.38 -16.41
CA LEU A 31 -5.60 3.11 -15.20
C LEU A 31 -4.08 3.13 -14.97
N LEU A 32 -3.39 2.07 -15.40
CA LEU A 32 -1.96 1.92 -15.13
C LEU A 32 -1.07 2.24 -16.33
N GLU A 33 -1.65 2.50 -17.49
CA GLU A 33 -0.92 2.69 -18.73
C GLU A 33 0.12 3.81 -18.66
N ASN A 34 -0.30 4.98 -18.18
CA ASN A 34 0.59 6.15 -18.17
C ASN A 34 1.75 6.00 -17.17
N ASP A 35 1.51 5.30 -16.07
CA ASP A 35 2.53 5.15 -15.04
C ASP A 35 3.48 3.99 -15.31
N THR A 36 2.96 2.88 -15.82
CA THR A 36 3.76 1.66 -15.92
C THR A 36 4.04 1.21 -17.34
N GLY A 37 3.17 1.52 -18.28
CA GLY A 37 3.26 0.99 -19.64
C GLY A 37 3.06 -0.52 -19.71
N TRP A 38 2.54 -1.14 -18.66
CA TRP A 38 2.33 -2.59 -18.63
C TRP A 38 1.31 -3.03 -19.66
N THR A 39 1.57 -4.18 -20.27
CA THR A 39 0.64 -4.79 -21.22
C THR A 39 -0.48 -5.50 -20.47
N LYS A 40 -1.54 -5.80 -21.21
CA LYS A 40 -2.66 -6.57 -20.68
C LYS A 40 -2.18 -7.93 -20.13
N SER A 41 -1.27 -8.58 -20.83
CA SER A 41 -0.71 -9.87 -20.40
C SER A 41 0.02 -9.75 -19.07
N THR A 42 0.82 -8.71 -18.91
CA THR A 42 1.55 -8.48 -17.67
C THR A 42 0.60 -8.29 -16.49
N ILE A 43 -0.41 -7.45 -16.67
CA ILE A 43 -1.38 -7.19 -15.60
C ILE A 43 -2.16 -8.45 -15.27
N PHE A 44 -2.54 -9.23 -16.29
CA PHE A 44 -3.27 -10.48 -16.07
C PHE A 44 -2.45 -11.45 -15.22
N VAL A 45 -1.17 -11.62 -15.53
CA VAL A 45 -0.28 -12.51 -14.76
C VAL A 45 -0.15 -12.02 -13.32
N MET A 46 -0.02 -10.72 -13.13
CA MET A 46 0.07 -10.13 -11.79
C MET A 46 -1.21 -10.36 -10.98
N LEU A 47 -2.37 -10.21 -11.62
CA LEU A 47 -3.66 -10.45 -10.96
C LEU A 47 -3.80 -11.92 -10.54
N LYS A 48 -3.36 -12.84 -11.39
CA LYS A 48 -3.38 -14.27 -11.05
C LYS A 48 -2.49 -14.55 -9.84
N ARG A 49 -1.32 -13.92 -9.80
CA ARG A 49 -0.40 -14.07 -8.68
C ARG A 49 -1.01 -13.50 -7.39
N LEU A 50 -1.62 -12.32 -7.48
CA LEU A 50 -2.28 -11.70 -6.33
C LEU A 50 -3.47 -12.54 -5.86
N SER A 51 -4.21 -13.13 -6.78
CA SER A 51 -5.30 -14.03 -6.44
C SER A 51 -4.78 -15.26 -5.69
N SER A 52 -3.67 -15.81 -6.14
CA SER A 52 -3.03 -16.97 -5.49
C SER A 52 -2.56 -16.63 -4.07
N LYS A 53 -2.14 -15.40 -3.85
CA LYS A 53 -1.72 -14.93 -2.53
C LYS A 53 -2.91 -14.65 -1.60
N GLY A 54 -4.12 -14.62 -2.14
CA GLY A 54 -5.31 -14.25 -1.37
C GLY A 54 -5.55 -12.76 -1.28
N ALA A 55 -4.88 -11.95 -2.11
CA ALA A 55 -5.01 -10.50 -2.07
C ALA A 55 -6.11 -9.96 -2.98
N VAL A 56 -6.48 -10.72 -4.00
CA VAL A 56 -7.45 -10.30 -5.02
C VAL A 56 -8.47 -11.40 -5.23
N GLU A 57 -9.72 -11.00 -5.35
CA GLU A 57 -10.83 -11.88 -5.74
C GLU A 57 -11.11 -11.69 -7.22
N ILE A 58 -11.30 -12.80 -7.92
CA ILE A 58 -11.69 -12.78 -9.33
C ILE A 58 -13.14 -13.28 -9.41
N ASN A 59 -14.06 -12.39 -9.77
CA ASN A 59 -15.48 -12.73 -9.89
C ASN A 59 -15.78 -13.01 -11.36
N CYS A 60 -16.18 -14.25 -11.65
CA CYS A 60 -16.45 -14.73 -13.00
C CYS A 60 -17.93 -14.96 -13.26
N GLU A 61 -18.82 -14.46 -12.41
CA GLU A 61 -20.26 -14.74 -12.53
C GLU A 61 -20.92 -14.08 -13.73
N GLY A 62 -20.40 -12.93 -14.17
CA GLY A 62 -20.94 -12.22 -15.31
C GLY A 62 -20.18 -12.51 -16.59
N LYS A 63 -20.44 -11.72 -17.62
CA LYS A 63 -19.76 -11.83 -18.90
C LYS A 63 -18.32 -11.42 -18.82
N LEU A 64 -18.02 -10.47 -17.92
CA LEU A 64 -16.66 -9.96 -17.72
C LEU A 64 -16.17 -10.41 -16.36
N GLN A 65 -14.89 -10.76 -16.30
CA GLN A 65 -14.26 -11.00 -15.02
C GLN A 65 -14.02 -9.67 -14.31
N LEU A 66 -14.39 -9.63 -13.04
CA LEU A 66 -14.20 -8.45 -12.21
C LEU A 66 -13.21 -8.77 -11.10
N TYR A 67 -12.31 -7.84 -10.87
CA TYR A 67 -11.25 -7.99 -9.88
C TYR A 67 -11.48 -7.02 -8.73
N SER A 68 -11.35 -7.52 -7.52
CA SER A 68 -11.55 -6.74 -6.29
C SER A 68 -10.51 -7.11 -5.25
N PRO A 69 -10.09 -6.15 -4.41
CA PRO A 69 -9.15 -6.48 -3.34
C PRO A 69 -9.85 -7.28 -2.23
N LEU A 70 -9.14 -8.25 -1.69
CA LEU A 70 -9.59 -9.05 -0.55
C LEU A 70 -8.94 -8.59 0.75
N ILE A 71 -7.87 -7.80 0.66
CA ILE A 71 -7.18 -7.28 1.83
C ILE A 71 -7.45 -5.79 1.96
N LEU A 72 -7.49 -5.30 3.18
CA LEU A 72 -7.69 -3.88 3.44
C LEU A 72 -6.40 -3.12 3.20
N ARG A 73 -6.52 -1.95 2.58
CA ARG A 73 -5.37 -1.09 2.34
C ARG A 73 -4.64 -0.76 3.63
N GLU A 74 -5.38 -0.48 4.70
CA GLU A 74 -4.81 -0.12 5.99
C GLU A 74 -3.92 -1.23 6.54
N ASP A 75 -4.39 -2.47 6.46
CA ASP A 75 -3.64 -3.62 6.95
C ASP A 75 -2.35 -3.82 6.16
N ALA A 76 -2.44 -3.71 4.83
CA ALA A 76 -1.27 -3.85 3.97
C ALA A 76 -0.26 -2.73 4.24
N THR A 77 -0.75 -1.51 4.44
CA THR A 77 0.09 -0.34 4.69
C THR A 77 0.85 -0.48 6.00
N ILE A 78 0.16 -0.87 7.06
CA ILE A 78 0.79 -1.04 8.38
C ILE A 78 1.85 -2.13 8.32
N LYS A 79 1.52 -3.25 7.68
CA LYS A 79 2.46 -4.36 7.57
C LYS A 79 3.73 -3.95 6.82
N GLU A 80 3.58 -3.24 5.71
CA GLU A 80 4.73 -2.79 4.92
C GLU A 80 5.56 -1.78 5.71
N THR A 81 4.92 -0.88 6.41
CA THR A 81 5.61 0.11 7.23
C THR A 81 6.43 -0.57 8.33
N GLU A 82 5.85 -1.53 9.03
CA GLU A 82 6.55 -2.28 10.07
C GLU A 82 7.73 -3.06 9.51
N SER A 83 7.54 -3.71 8.36
CA SER A 83 8.61 -4.47 7.71
C SER A 83 9.76 -3.55 7.29
N PHE A 84 9.44 -2.43 6.66
CA PHE A 84 10.43 -1.45 6.24
C PHE A 84 11.21 -0.91 7.44
N LEU A 85 10.50 -0.51 8.47
CA LEU A 85 11.10 0.06 9.67
C LEU A 85 12.07 -0.95 10.32
N SER A 86 11.65 -2.20 10.39
CA SER A 86 12.49 -3.27 10.96
C SER A 86 13.75 -3.51 10.13
N ARG A 87 13.60 -3.61 8.81
CA ARG A 87 14.73 -3.91 7.93
C ARG A 87 15.74 -2.78 7.84
N VAL A 88 15.25 -1.55 7.77
CA VAL A 88 16.12 -0.40 7.47
C VAL A 88 16.58 0.30 8.74
N TYR A 89 15.73 0.40 9.74
CA TYR A 89 16.00 1.20 10.94
C TYR A 89 15.95 0.39 12.24
N GLY A 90 15.99 -0.93 12.13
CA GLY A 90 16.01 -1.77 13.32
C GLY A 90 14.79 -1.58 14.23
N GLY A 91 13.68 -1.14 13.67
CA GLY A 91 12.46 -0.90 14.43
C GLY A 91 12.34 0.49 15.05
N SER A 92 13.31 1.38 14.82
CA SER A 92 13.32 2.70 15.46
C SER A 92 12.67 3.77 14.60
N ILE A 93 11.48 4.20 14.99
CA ILE A 93 10.78 5.31 14.33
C ILE A 93 11.60 6.60 14.50
N GLY A 94 12.18 6.81 15.68
CA GLY A 94 12.99 7.99 15.93
C GLY A 94 14.18 8.09 15.00
N LEU A 95 14.84 6.96 14.74
CA LEU A 95 15.97 6.92 13.84
C LEU A 95 15.55 7.27 12.41
N MET A 96 14.40 6.76 11.97
CA MET A 96 13.88 7.06 10.64
C MET A 96 13.60 8.55 10.48
N ILE A 97 12.91 9.15 11.43
CA ILE A 97 12.58 10.58 11.39
C ILE A 97 13.84 11.43 11.47
N SER A 98 14.78 11.03 12.33
CA SER A 98 16.06 11.72 12.46
C SER A 98 16.84 11.74 11.15
N SER A 99 16.86 10.61 10.45
CA SER A 99 17.50 10.49 9.15
C SER A 99 16.89 11.43 8.12
N MET A 100 15.57 11.50 8.08
CA MET A 100 14.86 12.38 7.15
C MET A 100 15.09 13.85 7.48
N ALA A 101 15.09 14.20 8.76
CA ALA A 101 15.35 15.58 9.19
C ALA A 101 16.77 16.01 8.84
N GLY A 102 17.74 15.11 9.02
CA GLY A 102 19.13 15.38 8.68
C GLY A 102 19.37 15.65 7.21
N GLN A 103 18.57 15.05 6.35
CA GLN A 103 18.63 15.27 4.90
C GLN A 103 17.74 16.41 4.43
N LYS A 104 17.12 17.12 5.35
CA LYS A 104 16.16 18.19 5.05
C LYS A 104 14.98 17.71 4.19
N ALA A 105 14.62 16.45 4.38
CA ALA A 105 13.47 15.86 3.68
C ALA A 105 12.14 16.23 4.31
N LEU A 106 12.15 16.87 5.49
CA LEU A 106 10.94 17.31 6.18
C LEU A 106 10.71 18.80 5.95
N SER A 107 9.51 19.13 5.43
CA SER A 107 9.08 20.52 5.28
C SER A 107 8.58 21.06 6.62
N GLU A 108 8.36 22.39 6.68
CA GLU A 108 7.76 22.99 7.87
C GLU A 108 6.38 22.40 8.15
N LYS A 109 5.62 22.12 7.10
CA LYS A 109 4.31 21.48 7.25
C LYS A 109 4.45 20.08 7.83
N ASP A 110 5.43 19.31 7.36
CA ASP A 110 5.67 17.96 7.88
C ASP A 110 5.99 18.00 9.37
N ILE A 111 6.82 18.96 9.78
CA ILE A 111 7.20 19.10 11.19
C ILE A 111 5.98 19.44 12.05
N ALA A 112 5.14 20.35 11.58
CA ALA A 112 3.93 20.74 12.29
C ALA A 112 2.97 19.57 12.41
N ASP A 113 2.78 18.82 11.33
CA ASP A 113 1.92 17.63 11.33
C ASP A 113 2.43 16.58 12.32
N LEU A 114 3.75 16.33 12.31
CA LEU A 114 4.36 15.37 13.21
C LEU A 114 4.20 15.77 14.68
N ARG A 115 4.37 17.04 14.99
CA ARG A 115 4.18 17.53 16.36
C ARG A 115 2.76 17.28 16.85
N LYS A 116 1.79 17.57 16.00
CA LYS A 116 0.39 17.35 16.36
C LYS A 116 0.09 15.87 16.57
N ILE A 117 0.57 15.02 15.68
CA ILE A 117 0.37 13.58 15.77
C ILE A 117 0.96 13.06 17.08
N LEU A 118 2.17 13.49 17.41
CA LEU A 118 2.86 13.03 18.61
C LEU A 118 2.17 13.55 19.89
N GLU A 119 1.69 14.77 19.89
CA GLU A 119 0.95 15.32 21.02
C GLU A 119 -0.35 14.55 21.26
N ASP A 120 -1.09 14.26 20.18
CA ASP A 120 -2.35 13.51 20.29
C ASP A 120 -2.08 12.09 20.78
N ALA A 121 -1.05 11.44 20.28
CA ALA A 121 -0.66 10.10 20.71
C ALA A 121 -0.24 10.09 22.19
N GLY A 122 0.47 11.12 22.62
CA GLY A 122 0.88 11.26 24.00
C GLY A 122 -0.32 11.42 24.95
N LYS A 123 -1.33 12.16 24.53
CA LYS A 123 -2.56 12.33 25.31
C LYS A 123 -3.31 11.02 25.47
N GLU A 124 -3.42 10.26 24.37
CA GLU A 124 -4.08 8.96 24.41
C GLU A 124 -3.37 8.00 25.36
N ASN A 125 -2.05 7.98 25.31
CA ASN A 125 -1.25 7.11 26.16
C ASN A 125 -1.29 7.52 27.63
N SER A 126 -1.46 8.81 27.91
CA SER A 126 -1.48 9.31 29.29
C SER A 126 -2.82 9.12 29.98
N ASP A 127 -3.87 8.80 29.22
CA ASP A 127 -5.21 8.57 29.77
C ASP A 127 -5.41 7.15 30.33
N ASP A 128 -4.39 6.32 30.23
CA ASP A 128 -4.42 4.97 30.81
C ASP A 128 -4.28 4.96 32.37
#